data_0d750ed9d7a87700cc8180f8e4e4518c
#
_entry.id   0d750ed9d7a87700cc8180f8e4e4518c
#
_cell.length_a   1.000
_cell.length_b   1.000
_cell.length_c   1.000
_cell.angle_alpha   90.00
_cell.angle_beta   90.00
_cell.angle_gamma   90.00
#
_symmetry.space_group_name_H-M   'P 1'
#
loop_
_entity.id
_entity.type
_entity.pdbx_description
1 polymer ?
#
loop_
_entity_poly.entity_id
_entity_poly.type
_entity_poly.pdbx_seq_one_letter_code
_entity_poly.pdbx_strand_id
1 'polypeptide(L)'
;MTYSAGMASRAYNSIGAQTQVAGASPHRLIQLLMEGALDRLATAKGQIQRSETVNKASTIGKVISIIDGLRVSLDHDVDTEMSENLENLYDYMNRRLLISNINNDVLALDEVTSLLKELKEAWDAIPDATHFMGESDTAAV
;
A
#
# COMPACT_ATOMS: atom_id res chain seq x y z
N MET A 1 -1.19 -13.47 -2.72
CA MET A 1 -0.76 -12.17 -3.24
C MET A 1 0.68 -12.25 -3.67
N THR A 2 0.97 -11.72 -4.83
CA THR A 2 2.31 -11.79 -5.41
C THR A 2 2.74 -10.40 -5.87
N TYR A 3 3.90 -9.97 -5.41
CA TYR A 3 4.45 -8.67 -5.73
C TYR A 3 5.84 -8.83 -6.34
N SER A 4 6.17 -7.94 -7.27
CA SER A 4 7.50 -7.87 -7.83
C SER A 4 8.44 -7.24 -6.81
N ALA A 5 9.54 -7.93 -6.48
CA ALA A 5 10.51 -7.44 -5.52
C ALA A 5 11.12 -6.10 -5.95
N GLY A 6 11.51 -6.00 -7.22
CA GLY A 6 12.11 -4.77 -7.72
C GLY A 6 11.14 -3.60 -7.73
N MET A 7 9.88 -3.85 -8.10
CA MET A 7 8.88 -2.80 -8.11
C MET A 7 8.52 -2.36 -6.71
N ALA A 8 8.41 -3.30 -5.76
CA ALA A 8 8.14 -2.96 -4.36
C ALA A 8 9.25 -2.09 -3.79
N SER A 9 10.49 -2.42 -4.08
CA SER A 9 11.64 -1.66 -3.62
C SER A 9 11.63 -0.24 -4.19
N ARG A 10 11.36 -0.12 -5.48
CA ARG A 10 11.26 1.20 -6.12
C ARG A 10 10.09 2.01 -5.58
N ALA A 11 8.96 1.35 -5.34
CA ALA A 11 7.79 2.01 -4.78
C ALA A 11 8.10 2.55 -3.38
N TYR A 12 8.73 1.74 -2.56
CA TYR A 12 9.10 2.16 -1.20
C TYR A 12 10.02 3.37 -1.25
N ASN A 13 11.02 3.33 -2.13
CA ASN A 13 11.98 4.42 -2.26
C ASN A 13 11.34 5.69 -2.80
N SER A 14 10.41 5.55 -3.75
CA SER A 14 9.81 6.71 -4.42
C SER A 14 8.89 7.52 -3.51
N ILE A 15 8.38 6.94 -2.44
CA ILE A 15 7.55 7.70 -1.49
C ILE A 15 8.37 8.43 -0.46
N GLY A 16 9.69 8.44 -0.60
CA GLY A 16 10.57 9.19 0.28
C GLY A 16 10.81 8.57 1.63
N ALA A 17 10.61 7.28 1.73
CA ALA A 17 10.92 6.56 2.97
C ALA A 17 12.41 6.63 3.22
N GLN A 18 12.77 7.11 4.39
CA GLN A 18 14.17 7.31 4.74
C GLN A 18 14.72 6.16 5.56
N THR A 19 13.92 5.20 5.85
CA THR A 19 14.32 4.14 6.76
C THR A 19 15.39 3.27 6.15
N GLN A 20 16.15 2.67 7.01
CA GLN A 20 17.19 1.75 6.63
C GLN A 20 16.57 0.39 6.39
N VAL A 21 16.09 0.20 5.20
CA VAL A 21 15.47 -1.07 4.83
C VAL A 21 16.40 -1.91 3.98
N ALA A 22 17.67 -1.55 3.96
CA ALA A 22 18.66 -2.37 3.28
C ALA A 22 18.58 -3.79 3.83
N GLY A 23 18.39 -4.75 2.95
CA GLY A 23 18.25 -6.15 3.35
C GLY A 23 16.85 -6.55 3.75
N ALA A 24 15.87 -5.64 3.75
CA ALA A 24 14.49 -6.04 4.00
C ALA A 24 14.00 -6.93 2.87
N SER A 25 13.28 -7.99 3.23
CA SER A 25 12.69 -8.88 2.24
C SER A 25 11.58 -8.17 1.46
N PRO A 26 11.26 -8.64 0.26
CA PRO A 26 10.09 -8.11 -0.46
C PRO A 26 8.81 -8.20 0.36
N HIS A 27 8.65 -9.28 1.12
CA HIS A 27 7.50 -9.42 2.00
C HIS A 27 7.45 -8.26 3.01
N ARG A 28 8.60 -7.95 3.62
CA ARG A 28 8.67 -6.87 4.61
C ARG A 28 8.47 -5.50 3.96
N LEU A 29 8.94 -5.29 2.74
CA LEU A 29 8.71 -4.03 2.04
C LEU A 29 7.23 -3.77 1.81
N ILE A 30 6.48 -4.80 1.42
CA ILE A 30 5.03 -4.67 1.26
C ILE A 30 4.36 -4.36 2.59
N GLN A 31 4.80 -5.03 3.68
CA GLN A 31 4.28 -4.73 5.01
C GLN A 31 4.52 -3.27 5.39
N LEU A 32 5.73 -2.77 5.13
CA LEU A 32 6.09 -1.39 5.44
C LEU A 32 5.26 -0.39 4.64
N LEU A 33 4.98 -0.68 3.38
CA LEU A 33 4.11 0.15 2.56
C LEU A 33 2.70 0.20 3.16
N MET A 34 2.16 -0.94 3.52
CA MET A 34 0.82 -1.00 4.11
C MET A 34 0.76 -0.29 5.46
N GLU A 35 1.78 -0.49 6.31
CA GLU A 35 1.87 0.18 7.61
C GLU A 35 1.93 1.69 7.43
N GLY A 36 2.74 2.14 6.48
CA GLY A 36 2.86 3.57 6.18
C GLY A 36 1.55 4.18 5.71
N ALA A 37 0.81 3.45 4.88
CA ALA A 37 -0.49 3.92 4.43
C ALA A 37 -1.48 4.00 5.58
N LEU A 38 -1.53 2.97 6.44
CA LEU A 38 -2.43 2.95 7.59
C LEU A 38 -2.13 4.08 8.57
N ASP A 39 -0.86 4.34 8.82
CA ASP A 39 -0.47 5.45 9.71
C ASP A 39 -0.94 6.78 9.15
N ARG A 40 -0.76 6.98 7.85
CA ARG A 40 -1.16 8.24 7.22
C ARG A 40 -2.67 8.38 7.11
N LEU A 41 -3.40 7.26 6.95
CA LEU A 41 -4.85 7.31 6.99
C LEU A 41 -5.36 7.80 8.34
N ALA A 42 -4.76 7.33 9.43
CA ALA A 42 -5.11 7.81 10.77
C ALA A 42 -4.78 9.29 10.93
N THR A 43 -3.64 9.72 10.42
CA THR A 43 -3.25 11.14 10.45
C THR A 43 -4.24 11.99 9.66
N ALA A 44 -4.61 11.55 8.45
CA ALA A 44 -5.54 12.29 7.60
C ALA A 44 -6.91 12.44 8.27
N LYS A 45 -7.38 11.41 8.94
CA LYS A 45 -8.65 11.47 9.65
C LYS A 45 -8.63 12.57 10.71
N GLY A 46 -7.58 12.63 11.51
CA GLY A 46 -7.41 13.69 12.50
C GLY A 46 -7.34 15.08 11.87
N GLN A 47 -6.66 15.17 10.73
CA GLN A 47 -6.54 16.46 10.02
C GLN A 47 -7.89 16.93 9.47
N ILE A 48 -8.71 16.04 8.95
CA ILE A 48 -10.07 16.36 8.54
C ILE A 48 -10.86 16.89 9.73
N GLN A 49 -10.79 16.19 10.86
CA GLN A 49 -11.54 16.55 12.06
C GLN A 49 -11.11 17.89 12.64
N ARG A 50 -9.86 18.28 12.42
CA ARG A 50 -9.34 19.58 12.89
C ARG A 50 -9.36 20.65 11.80
N SER A 51 -9.95 20.35 10.65
CA SER A 51 -10.06 21.30 9.52
C SER A 51 -8.69 21.77 8.99
N GLU A 52 -7.70 20.90 9.04
CA GLU A 52 -6.36 21.18 8.55
C GLU A 52 -6.29 20.83 7.06
N THR A 53 -6.92 21.64 6.23
CA THR A 53 -7.18 21.32 4.83
C THR A 53 -5.91 21.08 4.01
N VAL A 54 -4.90 21.93 4.15
CA VAL A 54 -3.66 21.80 3.37
C VAL A 54 -2.90 20.54 3.79
N ASN A 55 -2.78 20.33 5.09
CA ASN A 55 -2.08 19.14 5.61
C ASN A 55 -2.81 17.86 5.25
N LYS A 56 -4.14 17.87 5.32
CA LYS A 56 -4.96 16.73 4.93
C LYS A 56 -4.73 16.36 3.48
N ALA A 57 -4.73 17.33 2.58
CA ALA A 57 -4.53 17.07 1.16
C ALA A 57 -3.15 16.44 0.90
N SER A 58 -2.12 16.94 1.56
CA SER A 58 -0.78 16.38 1.45
C SER A 58 -0.74 14.95 1.96
N THR A 59 -1.36 14.68 3.11
CA THR A 59 -1.35 13.36 3.73
C THR A 59 -2.10 12.34 2.85
N ILE A 60 -3.27 12.70 2.36
CA ILE A 60 -4.05 11.81 1.48
C ILE A 60 -3.28 11.56 0.17
N GLY A 61 -2.62 12.58 -0.36
CA GLY A 61 -1.78 12.41 -1.54
C GLY A 61 -0.69 11.37 -1.33
N LYS A 62 -0.10 11.33 -0.15
CA LYS A 62 0.91 10.32 0.18
C LYS A 62 0.30 8.92 0.28
N VAL A 63 -0.90 8.79 0.83
CA VAL A 63 -1.58 7.49 0.87
C VAL A 63 -1.84 7.00 -0.54
N ILE A 64 -2.32 7.87 -1.42
CA ILE A 64 -2.57 7.51 -2.82
C ILE A 64 -1.28 7.03 -3.48
N SER A 65 -0.16 7.71 -3.23
CA SER A 65 1.13 7.30 -3.78
C SER A 65 1.56 5.93 -3.29
N ILE A 66 1.33 5.64 -2.00
CA ILE A 66 1.66 4.32 -1.45
C ILE A 66 0.79 3.24 -2.09
N ILE A 67 -0.50 3.48 -2.23
CA ILE A 67 -1.41 2.52 -2.84
C ILE A 67 -1.05 2.31 -4.31
N ASP A 68 -0.68 3.36 -5.03
CA ASP A 68 -0.17 3.22 -6.39
C ASP A 68 1.10 2.37 -6.42
N GLY A 69 1.97 2.55 -5.44
CA GLY A 69 3.17 1.72 -5.31
C GLY A 69 2.84 0.25 -5.11
N LEU A 70 1.84 -0.05 -4.28
CA LEU A 70 1.36 -1.42 -4.10
C LEU A 70 0.79 -1.95 -5.41
N ARG A 71 0.01 -1.15 -6.11
CA ARG A 71 -0.62 -1.56 -7.35
C ARG A 71 0.41 -1.89 -8.44
N VAL A 72 1.40 -1.02 -8.63
CA VAL A 72 2.39 -1.26 -9.68
C VAL A 72 3.37 -2.37 -9.32
N SER A 73 3.42 -2.75 -8.05
CA SER A 73 4.27 -3.86 -7.60
C SER A 73 3.65 -5.23 -7.83
N LEU A 74 2.38 -5.30 -8.22
CA LEU A 74 1.72 -6.57 -8.49
C LEU A 74 2.40 -7.27 -9.66
N ASP A 75 2.56 -8.59 -9.53
CA ASP A 75 3.12 -9.41 -10.60
C ASP A 75 1.97 -10.15 -11.29
N HIS A 76 1.52 -9.59 -12.41
CA HIS A 76 0.39 -10.12 -13.15
C HIS A 76 0.72 -11.43 -13.86
N ASP A 77 2.00 -11.77 -13.99
CA ASP A 77 2.41 -12.98 -14.69
C ASP A 77 2.29 -14.22 -13.81
N VAL A 78 2.24 -14.07 -12.49
CA VAL A 78 2.20 -15.20 -11.56
C VAL A 78 0.79 -15.67 -11.30
N ASP A 79 -0.10 -14.75 -10.94
CA ASP A 79 -1.51 -15.05 -10.67
C ASP A 79 -2.33 -13.91 -11.24
N THR A 80 -2.69 -14.04 -12.51
CA THR A 80 -3.34 -12.96 -13.23
C THR A 80 -4.68 -12.57 -12.62
N GLU A 81 -5.50 -13.56 -12.23
CA GLU A 81 -6.80 -13.28 -11.65
C GLU A 81 -6.67 -12.56 -10.31
N MET A 82 -5.80 -13.05 -9.44
CA MET A 82 -5.57 -12.44 -8.14
C MET A 82 -5.01 -11.02 -8.30
N SER A 83 -4.05 -10.83 -9.20
CA SER A 83 -3.46 -9.52 -9.44
C SER A 83 -4.46 -8.53 -10.00
N GLU A 84 -5.34 -8.96 -10.90
CA GLU A 84 -6.40 -8.10 -11.41
C GLU A 84 -7.39 -7.71 -10.31
N ASN A 85 -7.75 -8.65 -9.45
CA ASN A 85 -8.65 -8.36 -8.34
C ASN A 85 -8.03 -7.35 -7.38
N LEU A 86 -6.75 -7.50 -7.08
CA LEU A 86 -6.03 -6.57 -6.22
C LEU A 86 -5.87 -5.21 -6.88
N GLU A 87 -5.58 -5.19 -8.17
CA GLU A 87 -5.47 -3.93 -8.89
C GLU A 87 -6.79 -3.17 -8.84
N ASN A 88 -7.91 -3.86 -9.05
CA ASN A 88 -9.23 -3.25 -8.97
C ASN A 88 -9.51 -2.73 -7.57
N LEU A 89 -9.10 -3.46 -6.55
CA LEU A 89 -9.27 -3.03 -5.16
C LEU A 89 -8.46 -1.76 -4.86
N TYR A 90 -7.19 -1.74 -5.28
CA TYR A 90 -6.35 -0.55 -5.09
C TYR A 90 -6.91 0.65 -5.84
N ASP A 91 -7.41 0.44 -7.04
CA ASP A 91 -8.03 1.49 -7.82
C ASP A 91 -9.27 2.04 -7.11
N TYR A 92 -10.09 1.16 -6.57
CA TYR A 92 -11.26 1.54 -5.78
C TYR A 92 -10.83 2.37 -4.55
N MET A 93 -9.82 1.91 -3.84
CA MET A 93 -9.33 2.65 -2.67
C MET A 93 -8.92 4.07 -3.05
N ASN A 94 -8.19 4.23 -4.15
CA ASN A 94 -7.75 5.54 -4.59
C ASN A 94 -8.91 6.45 -4.97
N ARG A 95 -9.95 5.90 -5.60
CA ARG A 95 -11.16 6.68 -5.89
C ARG A 95 -11.84 7.15 -4.62
N ARG A 96 -11.92 6.29 -3.61
CA ARG A 96 -12.52 6.67 -2.33
C ARG A 96 -11.67 7.72 -1.61
N LEU A 97 -10.36 7.64 -1.72
CA LEU A 97 -9.46 8.64 -1.15
C LEU A 97 -9.65 10.02 -1.80
N LEU A 98 -9.85 10.05 -3.10
CA LEU A 98 -10.14 11.31 -3.80
C LEU A 98 -11.45 11.90 -3.31
N ILE A 99 -12.48 11.09 -3.12
CA ILE A 99 -13.75 11.55 -2.58
C ILE A 99 -13.57 12.09 -1.17
N SER A 100 -12.82 11.38 -0.34
CA SER A 100 -12.54 11.83 1.02
C SER A 100 -11.82 13.19 1.03
N ASN A 101 -10.87 13.36 0.12
CA ASN A 101 -10.12 14.60 0.04
C ASN A 101 -11.00 15.78 -0.41
N ILE A 102 -11.84 15.55 -1.41
CA ILE A 102 -12.70 16.62 -1.95
C ILE A 102 -13.79 17.00 -0.97
N ASN A 103 -14.41 16.03 -0.33
CA ASN A 103 -15.61 16.23 0.48
C ASN A 103 -15.36 16.16 1.98
N ASN A 104 -14.12 15.96 2.42
CA ASN A 104 -13.79 15.71 3.82
C ASN A 104 -14.60 14.53 4.38
N ASP A 105 -14.73 13.49 3.57
CA ASP A 105 -15.57 12.33 3.88
C ASP A 105 -14.78 11.32 4.71
N VAL A 106 -15.01 11.37 6.02
CA VAL A 106 -14.34 10.47 6.98
C VAL A 106 -14.79 9.04 6.77
N LEU A 107 -16.03 8.82 6.36
CA LEU A 107 -16.53 7.46 6.14
C LEU A 107 -15.78 6.79 4.99
N ALA A 108 -15.50 7.52 3.92
CA ALA A 108 -14.71 7.00 2.82
C ALA A 108 -13.30 6.64 3.29
N LEU A 109 -12.72 7.47 4.13
CA LEU A 109 -11.39 7.24 4.70
C LEU A 109 -11.39 5.98 5.57
N ASP A 110 -12.41 5.83 6.41
CA ASP A 110 -12.55 4.66 7.27
C ASP A 110 -12.76 3.39 6.47
N GLU A 111 -13.46 3.46 5.37
CA GLU A 111 -13.64 2.31 4.47
C GLU A 111 -12.31 1.84 3.92
N VAL A 112 -11.50 2.77 3.41
CA VAL A 112 -10.17 2.42 2.90
C VAL A 112 -9.30 1.83 4.00
N THR A 113 -9.35 2.40 5.19
CA THR A 113 -8.62 1.89 6.34
C THR A 113 -8.99 0.44 6.63
N SER A 114 -10.28 0.13 6.65
CA SER A 114 -10.75 -1.24 6.92
C SER A 114 -10.30 -2.21 5.85
N LEU A 115 -10.43 -1.83 4.59
CA LEU A 115 -10.01 -2.68 3.48
C LEU A 115 -8.50 -2.95 3.53
N LEU A 116 -7.72 -1.93 3.80
CA LEU A 116 -6.27 -2.08 3.85
C LEU A 116 -5.83 -2.93 5.06
N LYS A 117 -6.52 -2.78 6.19
CA LYS A 117 -6.24 -3.63 7.36
C LYS A 117 -6.50 -5.10 7.07
N GLU A 118 -7.62 -5.40 6.41
CA GLU A 118 -7.94 -6.79 6.03
C GLU A 118 -6.87 -7.34 5.09
N LEU A 119 -6.44 -6.54 4.13
CA LEU A 119 -5.42 -6.94 3.19
C LEU A 119 -4.09 -7.19 3.90
N LYS A 120 -3.74 -6.32 4.84
CA LYS A 120 -2.51 -6.46 5.61
C LYS A 120 -2.55 -7.71 6.50
N GLU A 121 -3.67 -7.99 7.12
CA GLU A 121 -3.81 -9.22 7.91
C GLU A 121 -3.55 -10.45 7.07
N ALA A 122 -4.10 -10.48 5.87
CA ALA A 122 -3.87 -11.59 4.95
C ALA A 122 -2.39 -11.69 4.56
N TRP A 123 -1.76 -10.57 4.28
CA TRP A 123 -0.35 -10.56 3.93
C TRP A 123 0.54 -10.96 5.09
N ASP A 124 0.23 -10.48 6.30
CA ASP A 124 0.99 -10.81 7.51
C ASP A 124 0.91 -12.30 7.85
N ALA A 125 -0.19 -12.96 7.49
CA ALA A 125 -0.37 -14.38 7.73
C ALA A 125 0.52 -15.25 6.83
N ILE A 126 1.03 -14.69 5.74
CA ILE A 126 1.98 -15.39 4.87
C ILE A 126 3.34 -15.31 5.54
N PRO A 127 4.03 -16.44 5.75
CA PRO A 127 5.36 -16.40 6.34
C PRO A 127 6.30 -15.51 5.55
N ASP A 128 7.18 -14.81 6.25
CA ASP A 128 8.21 -14.01 5.60
C ASP A 128 9.21 -14.97 4.99
N ALA A 129 8.83 -15.52 3.87
CA ALA A 129 9.69 -16.39 3.13
C ALA A 129 10.35 -15.52 2.10
N THR A 130 11.44 -14.93 2.47
CA THR A 130 12.23 -14.22 1.50
C THR A 130 12.43 -15.08 0.28
N HIS A 131 12.62 -16.36 0.55
CA HIS A 131 12.68 -17.31 -0.52
C HIS A 131 11.37 -17.37 -1.29
N PHE A 132 10.30 -16.92 -0.73
CA PHE A 132 9.03 -16.99 -1.38
C PHE A 132 8.99 -16.06 -2.59
N MET A 133 9.37 -14.82 -2.42
CA MET A 133 9.43 -13.86 -3.51
C MET A 133 10.82 -13.79 -4.10
N GLY A 134 11.83 -13.67 -3.26
CA GLY A 134 13.19 -13.68 -3.69
C GLY A 134 13.53 -14.98 -4.36
N GLU A 135 12.98 -16.05 -3.89
CA GLU A 135 13.22 -17.35 -4.47
C GLU A 135 12.42 -17.57 -5.74
N SER A 136 11.29 -16.93 -5.88
CA SER A 136 10.64 -16.91 -7.17
C SER A 136 11.56 -16.32 -8.20
N ASP A 137 12.27 -15.30 -7.79
CA ASP A 137 13.23 -14.68 -8.66
C ASP A 137 14.47 -15.53 -8.79
N THR A 138 14.87 -16.14 -7.69
CA THR A 138 16.06 -16.94 -7.66
C THR A 138 15.78 -18.39 -7.92
N ALA A 139 14.66 -18.88 -7.48
CA ALA A 139 14.30 -20.25 -7.78
C ALA A 139 14.06 -20.39 -9.24
N ALA A 140 13.78 -19.31 -9.86
CA ALA A 140 13.79 -19.28 -11.28
C ALA A 140 15.21 -19.48 -11.78
N VAL A 141 16.11 -19.44 -10.91
CA VAL A 141 17.49 -19.71 -11.29
C VAL A 141 17.78 -21.17 -11.23
#